data_bc9c8f566260d234b4c90ace798236e9
#
_entry.id   bc9c8f566260d234b4c90ace798236e9
#
_cell.length_a   1.000
_cell.length_b   1.000
_cell.length_c   1.000
_cell.angle_alpha   90.00
_cell.angle_beta   90.00
_cell.angle_gamma   90.00
#
_symmetry.space_group_name_H-M   'P 1'
#
loop_
_entity.id
_entity.type
_entity.pdbx_description
1 polymer ?
#
loop_
_entity_poly.entity_id
_entity_poly.type
_entity_poly.pdbx_seq_one_letter_code
_entity_poly.pdbx_strand_id
1 'polypeptide(L)'
;MTWIVRRPPRPTGSPGPATARRSPGGVVGRHVAIWLVIVLTTVAVGTLGYIALLRWSFDDALYMTVISLTTVGFKEVRELDDLGRVWTMILTIAGVGIIFGSVGIVAEAFVAEAASGKREARRMAEAVGSLRDHFIVCGYGRVGSTVVRELEHAGQSLVVIDINPASLDVARRDGHLVVEGDATVDATLREAGIERARGLITTIDSDANNVYVTLSARTINPRLFIVARANIDGADAKLAQAGADRIVSPYTRAGRQIAELAIRPRVADFIDAALSHGELAFSIEEVEVALGGPLDGWTVGELRERGIHALAIVRGERDYVANPPTDRRLEAGESLIVSGSAETLRSLRERA
;
A
#
# COMPACT_ATOMS: atom_id res chain seq x y z
N MET A 1 -1.23 14.32 44.41
CA MET A 1 -0.48 13.10 44.10
C MET A 1 -0.22 13.11 42.62
N THR A 2 0.98 13.52 42.25
CA THR A 2 1.38 13.87 40.87
C THR A 2 1.89 12.61 40.15
N TRP A 3 1.21 12.18 39.13
CA TRP A 3 1.63 11.04 38.32
C TRP A 3 2.72 11.46 37.33
N ILE A 4 3.94 10.98 37.55
CA ILE A 4 5.06 11.14 36.64
C ILE A 4 4.95 10.00 35.58
N VAL A 5 4.51 10.36 34.37
CA VAL A 5 4.54 9.47 33.21
C VAL A 5 5.99 9.35 32.75
N ARG A 6 6.64 8.19 32.99
CA ARG A 6 7.96 7.86 32.41
C ARG A 6 7.78 7.51 30.93
N ARG A 7 8.39 8.28 30.05
CA ARG A 7 8.52 7.95 28.63
C ARG A 7 9.45 6.74 28.44
N PRO A 8 9.13 5.79 27.56
CA PRO A 8 10.03 4.70 27.20
C PRO A 8 11.28 5.25 26.46
N PRO A 9 12.43 4.58 26.53
CA PRO A 9 13.65 4.99 25.84
C PRO A 9 13.50 4.89 24.33
N ARG A 10 13.97 5.91 23.60
CA ARG A 10 14.03 5.92 22.13
C ARG A 10 15.03 4.87 21.64
N PRO A 11 14.72 4.09 20.59
CA PRO A 11 15.71 3.25 19.96
C PRO A 11 16.79 4.11 19.29
N THR A 12 18.04 3.92 19.69
CA THR A 12 19.22 4.49 19.05
C THR A 12 19.63 3.60 17.87
N GLY A 13 18.95 3.76 16.76
CA GLY A 13 19.36 3.24 15.46
C GLY A 13 19.60 4.43 14.55
N SER A 14 20.87 4.73 14.22
CA SER A 14 21.21 5.71 13.20
C SER A 14 20.67 5.23 11.85
N PRO A 15 19.90 6.05 11.11
CA PRO A 15 19.54 5.70 9.74
C PRO A 15 20.81 5.72 8.88
N GLY A 16 21.10 4.60 8.23
CA GLY A 16 22.11 4.52 7.18
C GLY A 16 21.82 5.54 6.07
N PRO A 17 22.83 5.95 5.28
CA PRO A 17 22.66 7.01 4.30
C PRO A 17 21.58 6.60 3.29
N ALA A 18 20.46 7.32 3.32
CA ALA A 18 19.43 7.22 2.31
C ALA A 18 20.06 7.55 0.96
N THR A 19 20.18 6.57 0.08
CA THR A 19 20.50 6.79 -1.32
C THR A 19 19.42 7.70 -1.90
N ALA A 20 19.75 8.97 -2.07
CA ALA A 20 18.88 9.96 -2.66
C ALA A 20 18.44 9.47 -4.05
N ARG A 21 17.25 8.94 -4.18
CA ARG A 21 16.58 8.71 -5.46
C ARG A 21 16.48 10.07 -6.14
N ARG A 22 17.30 10.29 -7.18
CA ARG A 22 17.20 11.43 -8.07
C ARG A 22 15.80 11.42 -8.68
N SER A 23 14.96 12.39 -8.29
CA SER A 23 13.65 12.59 -8.88
C SER A 23 13.78 12.82 -10.38
N PRO A 24 12.95 12.19 -11.24
CA PRO A 24 12.97 12.40 -12.70
C PRO A 24 12.77 13.87 -13.10
N GLY A 25 12.10 14.69 -12.29
CA GLY A 25 11.92 16.12 -12.49
C GLY A 25 13.21 16.95 -12.54
N GLY A 26 14.34 16.45 -11.99
CA GLY A 26 15.61 17.16 -12.00
C GLY A 26 16.29 17.25 -13.38
N VAL A 27 16.05 16.30 -14.27
CA VAL A 27 16.68 16.26 -15.61
C VAL A 27 15.97 17.21 -16.57
N VAL A 28 14.64 17.17 -16.59
CA VAL A 28 13.82 18.07 -17.43
C VAL A 28 14.00 19.51 -17.00
N GLY A 29 14.00 19.80 -15.68
CA GLY A 29 14.24 21.14 -15.14
C GLY A 29 15.59 21.70 -15.55
N ARG A 30 16.64 20.87 -15.61
CA ARG A 30 17.99 21.30 -16.04
C ARG A 30 18.04 21.65 -17.53
N HIS A 31 17.40 20.85 -18.38
CA HIS A 31 17.35 21.13 -19.82
C HIS A 31 16.55 22.40 -20.12
N VAL A 32 15.42 22.61 -19.44
CA VAL A 32 14.64 23.85 -19.55
C VAL A 32 15.45 25.06 -19.08
N ALA A 33 16.16 24.95 -17.97
CA ALA A 33 17.03 26.05 -17.49
C ALA A 33 18.17 26.39 -18.48
N ILE A 34 18.84 25.39 -19.02
CA ILE A 34 19.89 25.57 -20.05
C ILE A 34 19.29 26.24 -21.29
N TRP A 35 18.14 25.78 -21.73
CA TRP A 35 17.45 26.37 -22.87
C TRP A 35 17.08 27.84 -22.66
N LEU A 36 16.54 28.18 -21.49
CA LEU A 36 16.24 29.58 -21.11
C LEU A 36 17.51 30.45 -21.13
N VAL A 37 18.61 29.93 -20.62
CA VAL A 37 19.90 30.65 -20.68
C VAL A 37 20.36 30.88 -22.11
N ILE A 38 20.21 29.90 -23.00
CA ILE A 38 20.55 30.03 -24.43
C ILE A 38 19.69 31.11 -25.07
N VAL A 39 18.37 31.10 -24.86
CA VAL A 39 17.44 32.10 -25.39
C VAL A 39 17.81 33.51 -24.91
N LEU A 40 17.96 33.68 -23.59
CA LEU A 40 18.31 35.00 -23.01
C LEU A 40 19.67 35.52 -23.51
N THR A 41 20.65 34.62 -23.61
CA THR A 41 21.98 34.99 -24.14
C THR A 41 21.89 35.40 -25.60
N THR A 42 21.10 34.67 -26.42
CA THR A 42 20.93 35.01 -27.83
C THR A 42 20.21 36.36 -28.00
N VAL A 43 19.19 36.64 -27.20
CA VAL A 43 18.50 37.95 -27.18
C VAL A 43 19.47 39.05 -26.80
N ALA A 44 20.26 38.85 -25.74
CA ALA A 44 21.27 39.87 -25.30
C ALA A 44 22.32 40.11 -26.38
N VAL A 45 22.88 39.05 -26.96
CA VAL A 45 23.89 39.16 -28.04
C VAL A 45 23.32 39.83 -29.26
N GLY A 46 22.09 39.45 -29.67
CA GLY A 46 21.39 40.06 -30.82
C GLY A 46 21.17 41.56 -30.61
N THR A 47 20.66 41.94 -29.46
CA THR A 47 20.45 43.37 -29.11
C THR A 47 21.75 44.16 -29.07
N LEU A 48 22.76 43.62 -28.41
CA LEU A 48 24.09 44.27 -28.36
C LEU A 48 24.73 44.41 -29.74
N GLY A 49 24.52 43.43 -30.64
CA GLY A 49 25.00 43.51 -32.00
C GLY A 49 24.41 44.65 -32.80
N TYR A 50 23.10 44.91 -32.73
CA TYR A 50 22.48 46.06 -33.38
C TYR A 50 22.93 47.39 -32.76
N ILE A 51 23.15 47.46 -31.45
CA ILE A 51 23.65 48.68 -30.80
C ILE A 51 25.08 48.96 -31.24
N ALA A 52 25.94 47.93 -31.23
CA ALA A 52 27.37 48.08 -31.52
C ALA A 52 27.69 48.32 -32.96
N LEU A 53 27.03 47.58 -33.89
CA LEU A 53 27.27 47.64 -35.32
C LEU A 53 26.56 48.79 -36.01
N LEU A 54 25.26 49.05 -35.62
CA LEU A 54 24.40 50.00 -36.31
C LEU A 54 24.08 51.27 -35.46
N ARG A 55 24.57 51.33 -34.21
CA ARG A 55 24.32 52.43 -33.28
C ARG A 55 22.82 52.73 -33.02
N TRP A 56 22.03 51.66 -33.03
CA TRP A 56 20.59 51.80 -32.76
C TRP A 56 20.32 52.03 -31.28
N SER A 57 19.15 52.63 -30.98
CA SER A 57 18.65 52.71 -29.62
C SER A 57 18.39 51.31 -29.05
N PHE A 58 18.45 51.18 -27.72
CA PHE A 58 18.19 49.91 -27.05
C PHE A 58 16.83 49.33 -27.43
N ASP A 59 15.79 50.17 -27.46
CA ASP A 59 14.42 49.74 -27.76
C ASP A 59 14.27 49.17 -29.18
N ASP A 60 14.81 49.90 -30.18
CA ASP A 60 14.81 49.46 -31.59
C ASP A 60 15.61 48.16 -31.78
N ALA A 61 16.78 48.09 -31.15
CA ALA A 61 17.64 46.91 -31.22
C ALA A 61 17.00 45.69 -30.57
N LEU A 62 16.39 45.83 -29.41
CA LEU A 62 15.70 44.77 -28.70
C LEU A 62 14.48 44.30 -29.50
N TYR A 63 13.68 45.23 -29.97
CA TYR A 63 12.49 44.90 -30.76
C TYR A 63 12.86 44.14 -32.05
N MET A 64 13.86 44.62 -32.79
CA MET A 64 14.34 43.96 -34.01
C MET A 64 14.90 42.54 -33.72
N THR A 65 15.64 42.38 -32.61
CA THR A 65 16.14 41.08 -32.17
C THR A 65 15.00 40.11 -31.89
N VAL A 66 14.01 40.53 -31.12
CA VAL A 66 12.87 39.68 -30.76
C VAL A 66 12.06 39.27 -31.98
N ILE A 67 11.72 40.19 -32.91
CA ILE A 67 10.94 39.85 -34.09
C ILE A 67 11.72 38.95 -35.07
N SER A 68 13.03 39.10 -35.11
CA SER A 68 13.90 38.24 -35.94
C SER A 68 14.04 36.83 -35.35
N LEU A 69 14.28 36.69 -34.02
CA LEU A 69 14.41 35.43 -33.35
C LEU A 69 13.11 34.64 -33.27
N THR A 70 11.98 35.35 -33.12
CA THR A 70 10.65 34.70 -33.09
C THR A 70 10.10 34.39 -34.49
N THR A 71 10.85 34.67 -35.52
CA THR A 71 10.47 34.46 -36.95
C THR A 71 9.17 35.22 -37.36
N VAL A 72 8.78 36.27 -36.60
CA VAL A 72 7.60 37.08 -36.91
C VAL A 72 7.86 37.98 -38.12
N GLY A 73 9.01 38.64 -38.21
CA GLY A 73 9.51 39.33 -39.39
C GLY A 73 8.59 40.39 -40.01
N PHE A 74 7.95 41.25 -39.18
CA PHE A 74 6.99 42.20 -39.68
C PHE A 74 7.56 43.24 -40.67
N LYS A 75 8.56 43.98 -40.21
CA LYS A 75 9.23 45.03 -40.97
C LYS A 75 10.52 45.42 -40.30
N GLU A 76 11.50 45.82 -41.10
CA GLU A 76 12.70 46.44 -40.56
C GLU A 76 12.36 47.71 -39.78
N VAL A 77 12.91 47.81 -38.55
CA VAL A 77 12.62 48.96 -37.64
C VAL A 77 13.29 50.22 -38.17
N ARG A 78 14.45 50.06 -38.79
CA ARG A 78 15.23 51.08 -39.50
C ARG A 78 15.86 50.44 -40.74
N GLU A 79 16.27 51.27 -41.73
CA GLU A 79 16.99 50.82 -42.91
C GLU A 79 18.28 50.11 -42.48
N LEU A 80 18.48 48.89 -42.97
CA LEU A 80 19.64 48.07 -42.75
C LEU A 80 20.72 48.30 -43.83
N ASP A 81 21.93 48.64 -43.39
CA ASP A 81 23.08 48.60 -44.25
C ASP A 81 23.51 47.10 -44.52
N ASP A 82 24.54 46.89 -45.34
CA ASP A 82 24.97 45.52 -45.69
C ASP A 82 25.41 44.75 -44.44
N LEU A 83 26.01 45.38 -43.47
CA LEU A 83 26.46 44.78 -42.22
C LEU A 83 25.26 44.39 -41.33
N GLY A 84 24.27 45.24 -41.25
CA GLY A 84 23.02 44.97 -40.55
C GLY A 84 22.20 43.84 -41.15
N ARG A 85 22.16 43.72 -42.47
CA ARG A 85 21.55 42.61 -43.19
C ARG A 85 22.23 41.26 -42.85
N VAL A 86 23.55 41.23 -42.90
CA VAL A 86 24.31 40.01 -42.52
C VAL A 86 24.05 39.63 -41.07
N TRP A 87 24.08 40.62 -40.16
CA TRP A 87 23.76 40.36 -38.74
C TRP A 87 22.37 39.82 -38.54
N THR A 88 21.36 40.40 -39.23
CA THR A 88 19.98 39.94 -39.13
C THR A 88 19.83 38.50 -39.69
N MET A 89 20.51 38.14 -40.78
CA MET A 89 20.51 36.78 -41.33
C MET A 89 21.07 35.78 -40.34
N ILE A 90 22.17 36.10 -39.65
CA ILE A 90 22.75 35.24 -38.62
C ILE A 90 21.78 35.04 -37.46
N LEU A 91 21.13 36.11 -36.97
CA LEU A 91 20.14 36.06 -35.90
C LEU A 91 18.91 35.24 -36.29
N THR A 92 18.42 35.38 -37.52
CA THR A 92 17.24 34.62 -38.00
C THR A 92 17.55 33.14 -38.05
N ILE A 93 18.72 32.74 -38.54
CA ILE A 93 19.17 31.33 -38.57
C ILE A 93 19.27 30.79 -37.12
N ALA A 94 19.86 31.58 -36.21
CA ALA A 94 19.94 31.22 -34.78
C ALA A 94 18.55 31.07 -34.15
N GLY A 95 17.61 31.97 -34.45
CA GLY A 95 16.22 31.92 -33.97
C GLY A 95 15.48 30.67 -34.42
N VAL A 96 15.61 30.32 -35.70
CA VAL A 96 15.04 29.08 -36.25
C VAL A 96 15.63 27.86 -35.55
N GLY A 97 16.96 27.84 -35.30
CA GLY A 97 17.60 26.77 -34.55
C GLY A 97 17.10 26.62 -33.13
N ILE A 98 16.85 27.73 -32.41
CA ILE A 98 16.28 27.72 -31.06
C ILE A 98 14.86 27.17 -31.07
N ILE A 99 14.01 27.59 -32.03
CA ILE A 99 12.63 27.11 -32.12
C ILE A 99 12.57 25.61 -32.36
N PHE A 100 13.31 25.10 -33.32
CA PHE A 100 13.34 23.66 -33.60
C PHE A 100 13.99 22.85 -32.46
N GLY A 101 15.01 23.39 -31.83
CA GLY A 101 15.62 22.77 -30.65
C GLY A 101 14.64 22.67 -29.48
N SER A 102 13.80 23.69 -29.24
CA SER A 102 12.78 23.66 -28.17
C SER A 102 11.69 22.59 -28.43
N VAL A 103 11.24 22.45 -29.67
CA VAL A 103 10.25 21.42 -30.05
C VAL A 103 10.86 20.02 -29.82
N GLY A 104 12.14 19.81 -30.14
CA GLY A 104 12.83 18.56 -29.90
C GLY A 104 12.90 18.19 -28.40
N ILE A 105 13.28 19.13 -27.53
CA ILE A 105 13.34 18.93 -26.08
C ILE A 105 11.98 18.58 -25.49
N VAL A 106 10.92 19.30 -25.91
CA VAL A 106 9.56 19.04 -25.45
C VAL A 106 9.06 17.67 -25.94
N ALA A 107 9.29 17.34 -27.20
CA ALA A 107 8.91 16.04 -27.77
C ALA A 107 9.63 14.89 -27.07
N GLU A 108 10.93 15.02 -26.78
CA GLU A 108 11.71 14.02 -26.03
C GLU A 108 11.17 13.81 -24.62
N ALA A 109 10.82 14.91 -23.91
CA ALA A 109 10.24 14.83 -22.58
C ALA A 109 8.89 14.09 -22.58
N PHE A 110 8.01 14.37 -23.56
CA PHE A 110 6.74 13.67 -23.71
C PHE A 110 6.91 12.18 -24.04
N VAL A 111 7.83 11.85 -24.94
CA VAL A 111 8.10 10.46 -25.31
C VAL A 111 8.73 9.70 -24.15
N ALA A 112 9.65 10.31 -23.40
CA ALA A 112 10.26 9.70 -22.22
C ALA A 112 9.24 9.41 -21.12
N GLU A 113 8.33 10.34 -20.83
CA GLU A 113 7.24 10.18 -19.87
C GLU A 113 6.30 9.05 -20.27
N ALA A 114 5.81 9.07 -21.51
CA ALA A 114 4.93 8.02 -22.04
C ALA A 114 5.61 6.64 -22.09
N ALA A 115 6.91 6.58 -22.36
CA ALA A 115 7.67 5.34 -22.38
C ALA A 115 7.96 4.79 -20.99
N SER A 116 8.18 5.63 -19.97
CA SER A 116 8.44 5.21 -18.59
C SER A 116 7.23 4.55 -17.97
N GLY A 117 6.04 5.15 -18.12
CA GLY A 117 4.79 4.57 -17.62
C GLY A 117 4.46 3.21 -18.24
N LYS A 118 4.66 3.05 -19.54
CA LYS A 118 4.43 1.76 -20.21
C LYS A 118 5.41 0.66 -19.76
N ARG A 119 6.67 1.01 -19.52
CA ARG A 119 7.67 0.04 -19.03
C ARG A 119 7.37 -0.40 -17.60
N GLU A 120 6.96 0.52 -16.73
CA GLU A 120 6.58 0.22 -15.36
C GLU A 120 5.32 -0.65 -15.30
N ALA A 121 4.28 -0.31 -16.07
CA ALA A 121 3.07 -1.13 -16.18
C ALA A 121 3.37 -2.55 -16.67
N ARG A 122 4.24 -2.69 -17.67
CA ARG A 122 4.65 -4.01 -18.18
C ARG A 122 5.40 -4.84 -17.14
N ARG A 123 6.35 -4.24 -16.41
CA ARG A 123 7.05 -4.92 -15.31
C ARG A 123 6.11 -5.35 -14.19
N MET A 124 5.14 -4.49 -13.87
CA MET A 124 4.10 -4.80 -12.88
C MET A 124 3.27 -6.00 -13.32
N ALA A 125 2.77 -5.99 -14.57
CA ALA A 125 2.00 -7.10 -15.13
C ALA A 125 2.81 -8.41 -15.19
N GLU A 126 4.09 -8.37 -15.57
CA GLU A 126 4.98 -9.52 -15.56
C GLU A 126 5.19 -10.07 -14.13
N ALA A 127 5.39 -9.18 -13.16
CA ALA A 127 5.53 -9.56 -11.74
C ALA A 127 4.25 -10.19 -11.19
N VAL A 128 3.09 -9.59 -11.40
CA VAL A 128 1.78 -10.17 -11.04
C VAL A 128 1.56 -11.51 -11.76
N GLY A 129 1.93 -11.58 -13.05
CA GLY A 129 1.82 -12.81 -13.84
C GLY A 129 2.65 -13.99 -13.29
N SER A 130 3.75 -13.71 -12.59
CA SER A 130 4.60 -14.72 -11.97
C SER A 130 4.10 -15.22 -10.61
N LEU A 131 3.21 -14.49 -9.93
CA LEU A 131 2.70 -14.85 -8.61
C LEU A 131 1.92 -16.17 -8.63
N ARG A 132 2.12 -16.94 -7.57
CA ARG A 132 1.41 -18.19 -7.24
C ARG A 132 1.17 -18.21 -5.74
N ASP A 133 0.10 -18.86 -5.31
CA ASP A 133 -0.22 -19.03 -3.87
C ASP A 133 -0.23 -17.70 -3.10
N HIS A 134 -0.66 -16.63 -3.76
CA HIS A 134 -0.67 -15.26 -3.25
C HIS A 134 -2.07 -14.83 -2.82
N PHE A 135 -2.15 -13.74 -2.07
CA PHE A 135 -3.41 -13.10 -1.73
C PHE A 135 -3.74 -11.96 -2.68
N ILE A 136 -5.04 -11.80 -2.98
CA ILE A 136 -5.58 -10.65 -3.72
C ILE A 136 -6.36 -9.80 -2.72
N VAL A 137 -6.00 -8.51 -2.62
CA VAL A 137 -6.72 -7.55 -1.77
C VAL A 137 -7.46 -6.55 -2.65
N CYS A 138 -8.80 -6.60 -2.63
CA CYS A 138 -9.65 -5.69 -3.39
C CYS A 138 -10.02 -4.47 -2.54
N GLY A 139 -9.50 -3.31 -2.93
CA GLY A 139 -9.61 -2.04 -2.21
C GLY A 139 -8.38 -1.73 -1.35
N TYR A 140 -7.73 -0.59 -1.60
CA TYR A 140 -6.59 -0.08 -0.82
C TYR A 140 -6.96 1.19 -0.05
N GLY A 141 -8.10 1.12 0.63
CA GLY A 141 -8.57 2.14 1.57
C GLY A 141 -8.00 1.88 2.98
N ARG A 142 -8.64 2.47 3.99
CA ARG A 142 -8.22 2.35 5.41
C ARG A 142 -8.14 0.90 5.90
N VAL A 143 -9.11 0.07 5.57
CA VAL A 143 -9.11 -1.34 5.96
C VAL A 143 -8.13 -2.14 5.10
N GLY A 144 -8.18 -1.97 3.78
CA GLY A 144 -7.33 -2.72 2.86
C GLY A 144 -5.84 -2.49 3.09
N SER A 145 -5.41 -1.24 3.31
CA SER A 145 -4.01 -0.94 3.61
C SER A 145 -3.51 -1.57 4.93
N THR A 146 -4.40 -1.71 5.92
CA THR A 146 -4.08 -2.42 7.16
C THR A 146 -3.95 -3.92 6.89
N VAL A 147 -4.88 -4.51 6.14
CA VAL A 147 -4.83 -5.94 5.76
C VAL A 147 -3.55 -6.26 4.99
N VAL A 148 -3.18 -5.42 4.02
CA VAL A 148 -1.96 -5.58 3.23
C VAL A 148 -0.73 -5.61 4.13
N ARG A 149 -0.61 -4.67 5.06
CA ARG A 149 0.52 -4.58 6.00
C ARG A 149 0.63 -5.83 6.88
N GLU A 150 -0.49 -6.33 7.40
CA GLU A 150 -0.50 -7.55 8.23
C GLU A 150 -0.11 -8.80 7.43
N LEU A 151 -0.59 -8.92 6.18
CA LEU A 151 -0.18 -10.00 5.28
C LEU A 151 1.32 -9.95 4.97
N GLU A 152 1.85 -8.75 4.75
CA GLU A 152 3.26 -8.52 4.49
C GLU A 152 4.13 -8.87 5.71
N HIS A 153 3.72 -8.44 6.92
CA HIS A 153 4.40 -8.83 8.17
C HIS A 153 4.39 -10.34 8.37
N ALA A 154 3.36 -11.02 7.90
CA ALA A 154 3.26 -12.48 7.90
C ALA A 154 4.05 -13.15 6.75
N GLY A 155 4.81 -12.37 5.94
CA GLY A 155 5.62 -12.89 4.84
C GLY A 155 4.81 -13.41 3.65
N GLN A 156 3.54 -12.99 3.50
CA GLN A 156 2.68 -13.44 2.42
C GLN A 156 2.88 -12.61 1.16
N SER A 157 2.90 -13.27 -0.01
CA SER A 157 2.85 -12.59 -1.30
C SER A 157 1.45 -12.06 -1.57
N LEU A 158 1.33 -10.86 -2.10
CA LEU A 158 0.03 -10.25 -2.36
C LEU A 158 0.02 -9.34 -3.59
N VAL A 159 -1.17 -9.10 -4.11
CA VAL A 159 -1.47 -8.09 -5.13
C VAL A 159 -2.69 -7.27 -4.69
N VAL A 160 -2.63 -5.97 -4.93
CA VAL A 160 -3.70 -5.03 -4.61
C VAL A 160 -4.48 -4.69 -5.88
N ILE A 161 -5.82 -4.71 -5.80
CA ILE A 161 -6.70 -4.18 -6.84
C ILE A 161 -7.39 -2.93 -6.28
N ASP A 162 -7.30 -1.81 -6.97
CA ASP A 162 -8.09 -0.61 -6.67
C ASP A 162 -8.44 0.13 -7.95
N ILE A 163 -9.55 0.86 -7.94
CA ILE A 163 -9.97 1.72 -9.05
C ILE A 163 -9.48 3.15 -8.87
N ASN A 164 -9.10 3.54 -7.64
CA ASN A 164 -8.68 4.88 -7.31
C ASN A 164 -7.18 5.07 -7.56
N PRO A 165 -6.77 5.92 -8.53
CA PRO A 165 -5.35 6.16 -8.82
C PRO A 165 -4.55 6.64 -7.60
N ALA A 166 -5.16 7.47 -6.72
CA ALA A 166 -4.47 7.97 -5.54
C ALA A 166 -4.15 6.85 -4.53
N SER A 167 -5.05 5.86 -4.35
CA SER A 167 -4.80 4.67 -3.55
C SER A 167 -3.69 3.80 -4.14
N LEU A 168 -3.72 3.63 -5.47
CA LEU A 168 -2.71 2.86 -6.20
C LEU A 168 -1.32 3.51 -6.13
N ASP A 169 -1.24 4.84 -6.19
CA ASP A 169 0.03 5.56 -6.05
C ASP A 169 0.62 5.40 -4.66
N VAL A 170 -0.21 5.30 -3.62
CA VAL A 170 0.25 4.95 -2.27
C VAL A 170 0.77 3.51 -2.25
N ALA A 171 -0.01 2.55 -2.74
CA ALA A 171 0.37 1.14 -2.78
C ALA A 171 1.67 0.90 -3.57
N ARG A 172 1.85 1.57 -4.72
CA ARG A 172 3.11 1.51 -5.51
C ARG A 172 4.31 2.07 -4.76
N ARG A 173 4.13 3.19 -4.04
CA ARG A 173 5.20 3.79 -3.21
C ARG A 173 5.60 2.90 -2.04
N ASP A 174 4.64 2.18 -1.48
CA ASP A 174 4.88 1.22 -0.41
C ASP A 174 5.52 -0.09 -0.93
N GLY A 175 5.65 -0.23 -2.26
CA GLY A 175 6.35 -1.35 -2.91
C GLY A 175 5.45 -2.51 -3.29
N HIS A 176 4.13 -2.37 -3.18
CA HIS A 176 3.19 -3.44 -3.47
C HIS A 176 2.95 -3.63 -4.98
N LEU A 177 2.67 -4.86 -5.38
CA LEU A 177 2.17 -5.15 -6.71
C LEU A 177 0.70 -4.70 -6.81
N VAL A 178 0.38 -3.99 -7.89
CA VAL A 178 -0.96 -3.42 -8.07
C VAL A 178 -1.54 -3.77 -9.44
N VAL A 179 -2.85 -3.94 -9.47
CA VAL A 179 -3.68 -4.00 -10.67
C VAL A 179 -4.67 -2.84 -10.60
N GLU A 180 -4.62 -1.95 -11.57
CA GLU A 180 -5.53 -0.83 -11.69
C GLU A 180 -6.81 -1.26 -12.39
N GLY A 181 -7.94 -1.23 -11.68
CA GLY A 181 -9.22 -1.61 -12.27
C GLY A 181 -10.32 -1.84 -11.25
N ASP A 182 -11.50 -2.06 -11.79
CA ASP A 182 -12.67 -2.41 -11.00
C ASP A 182 -12.64 -3.91 -10.68
N ALA A 183 -12.56 -4.27 -9.40
CA ALA A 183 -12.54 -5.65 -8.93
C ALA A 183 -13.87 -6.41 -9.23
N THR A 184 -14.96 -5.70 -9.55
CA THR A 184 -16.21 -6.33 -9.99
C THR A 184 -16.11 -6.87 -11.42
N VAL A 185 -15.09 -6.52 -12.18
CA VAL A 185 -14.87 -6.99 -13.55
C VAL A 185 -13.98 -8.24 -13.53
N ASP A 186 -14.48 -9.34 -14.08
CA ASP A 186 -13.78 -10.63 -14.11
C ASP A 186 -12.38 -10.54 -14.74
N ALA A 187 -12.20 -9.69 -15.77
CA ALA A 187 -10.92 -9.50 -16.42
C ALA A 187 -9.85 -8.95 -15.43
N THR A 188 -10.25 -8.02 -14.55
CA THR A 188 -9.37 -7.45 -13.52
C THR A 188 -8.94 -8.51 -12.49
N LEU A 189 -9.87 -9.37 -12.07
CA LEU A 189 -9.58 -10.49 -11.17
C LEU A 189 -8.62 -11.50 -11.82
N ARG A 190 -8.80 -11.77 -13.12
CA ARG A 190 -7.90 -12.66 -13.88
C ARG A 190 -6.51 -12.05 -14.06
N GLU A 191 -6.42 -10.74 -14.32
CA GLU A 191 -5.17 -10.01 -14.37
C GLU A 191 -4.40 -10.12 -13.04
N ALA A 192 -5.12 -10.02 -11.90
CA ALA A 192 -4.55 -10.24 -10.57
C ALA A 192 -4.20 -11.72 -10.28
N GLY A 193 -4.49 -12.63 -11.19
CA GLY A 193 -4.13 -14.05 -11.09
C GLY A 193 -5.01 -14.87 -10.16
N ILE A 194 -6.31 -14.59 -10.09
CA ILE A 194 -7.28 -15.27 -9.20
C ILE A 194 -7.30 -16.80 -9.34
N GLU A 195 -7.04 -17.32 -10.53
CA GLU A 195 -7.05 -18.77 -10.81
C GLU A 195 -5.92 -19.52 -10.07
N ARG A 196 -4.86 -18.81 -9.69
CA ARG A 196 -3.68 -19.34 -9.01
C ARG A 196 -3.40 -18.69 -7.64
N ALA A 197 -4.34 -17.85 -7.18
CA ALA A 197 -4.29 -17.24 -5.88
C ALA A 197 -4.67 -18.23 -4.77
N ARG A 198 -4.12 -18.04 -3.58
CA ARG A 198 -4.47 -18.75 -2.35
C ARG A 198 -5.75 -18.21 -1.74
N GLY A 199 -5.91 -16.89 -1.76
CA GLY A 199 -7.07 -16.24 -1.15
C GLY A 199 -7.37 -14.87 -1.72
N LEU A 200 -8.59 -14.41 -1.49
CA LEU A 200 -9.05 -13.08 -1.84
C LEU A 200 -9.67 -12.41 -0.62
N ILE A 201 -9.30 -11.16 -0.39
CA ILE A 201 -9.87 -10.34 0.66
C ILE A 201 -10.52 -9.12 0.01
N THR A 202 -11.85 -9.00 0.14
CA THR A 202 -12.57 -7.83 -0.34
C THR A 202 -12.79 -6.83 0.79
N THR A 203 -12.33 -5.59 0.58
CA THR A 203 -12.37 -4.49 1.57
C THR A 203 -12.99 -3.21 1.01
N ILE A 204 -13.75 -3.33 -0.10
CA ILE A 204 -14.39 -2.21 -0.78
C ILE A 204 -15.46 -1.60 0.15
N ASP A 205 -15.68 -0.28 0.05
CA ASP A 205 -16.64 0.42 0.90
C ASP A 205 -18.11 0.13 0.55
N SER A 206 -18.39 -0.57 -0.55
CA SER A 206 -19.75 -0.97 -0.98
C SER A 206 -19.99 -2.45 -0.73
N ASP A 207 -20.98 -2.79 0.08
CA ASP A 207 -21.38 -4.19 0.31
C ASP A 207 -21.89 -4.86 -0.95
N ALA A 208 -22.58 -4.13 -1.83
CA ALA A 208 -23.01 -4.65 -3.12
C ALA A 208 -21.81 -5.08 -3.98
N ASN A 209 -20.76 -4.26 -4.03
CA ASN A 209 -19.53 -4.60 -4.74
C ASN A 209 -18.80 -5.78 -4.08
N ASN A 210 -18.74 -5.82 -2.74
CA ASN A 210 -18.15 -6.96 -2.02
C ASN A 210 -18.87 -8.27 -2.31
N VAL A 211 -20.21 -8.25 -2.37
CA VAL A 211 -21.02 -9.42 -2.79
C VAL A 211 -20.71 -9.82 -4.22
N TYR A 212 -20.66 -8.86 -5.14
CA TYR A 212 -20.40 -9.14 -6.55
C TYR A 212 -18.97 -9.71 -6.76
N VAL A 213 -17.96 -9.08 -6.17
CA VAL A 213 -16.57 -9.58 -6.21
C VAL A 213 -16.47 -10.99 -5.63
N THR A 214 -17.16 -11.27 -4.52
CA THR A 214 -17.18 -12.58 -3.89
C THR A 214 -17.78 -13.63 -4.82
N LEU A 215 -18.91 -13.31 -5.47
CA LEU A 215 -19.59 -14.20 -6.42
C LEU A 215 -18.73 -14.49 -7.65
N SER A 216 -18.15 -13.45 -8.26
CA SER A 216 -17.24 -13.58 -9.40
C SER A 216 -16.01 -14.40 -9.02
N ALA A 217 -15.41 -14.11 -7.87
CA ALA A 217 -14.23 -14.82 -7.38
C ALA A 217 -14.50 -16.32 -7.17
N ARG A 218 -15.63 -16.66 -6.53
CA ARG A 218 -16.05 -18.05 -6.31
C ARG A 218 -16.36 -18.79 -7.62
N THR A 219 -16.96 -18.07 -8.59
CA THR A 219 -17.25 -18.60 -9.92
C THR A 219 -15.98 -18.92 -10.71
N ILE A 220 -14.99 -18.03 -10.66
CA ILE A 220 -13.71 -18.20 -11.38
C ILE A 220 -12.84 -19.26 -10.71
N ASN A 221 -12.74 -19.23 -9.37
CA ASN A 221 -11.95 -20.20 -8.60
C ASN A 221 -12.78 -20.79 -7.44
N PRO A 222 -13.41 -21.94 -7.65
CA PRO A 222 -14.26 -22.58 -6.62
C PRO A 222 -13.55 -22.96 -5.33
N ARG A 223 -12.22 -23.08 -5.32
CA ARG A 223 -11.41 -23.45 -4.14
C ARG A 223 -10.76 -22.28 -3.44
N LEU A 224 -10.95 -21.07 -3.94
CA LEU A 224 -10.35 -19.86 -3.38
C LEU A 224 -10.85 -19.60 -1.95
N PHE A 225 -9.97 -19.31 -1.02
CA PHE A 225 -10.38 -18.85 0.31
C PHE A 225 -10.75 -17.37 0.27
N ILE A 226 -12.00 -17.04 0.58
CA ILE A 226 -12.56 -15.70 0.41
C ILE A 226 -12.93 -15.11 1.77
N VAL A 227 -12.30 -13.98 2.11
CA VAL A 227 -12.66 -13.15 3.26
C VAL A 227 -13.36 -11.89 2.76
N ALA A 228 -14.58 -11.65 3.19
CA ALA A 228 -15.36 -10.50 2.75
C ALA A 228 -15.66 -9.53 3.88
N ARG A 229 -15.54 -8.23 3.59
CA ARG A 229 -15.95 -7.16 4.49
C ARG A 229 -17.44 -6.88 4.33
N ALA A 230 -18.15 -6.83 5.46
CA ALA A 230 -19.51 -6.30 5.56
C ALA A 230 -19.47 -4.92 6.25
N ASN A 231 -20.19 -3.94 5.70
CA ASN A 231 -20.26 -2.59 6.26
C ASN A 231 -21.53 -2.37 7.08
N ILE A 232 -22.63 -3.03 6.67
CA ILE A 232 -23.95 -2.88 7.34
C ILE A 232 -24.47 -4.24 7.81
N ASP A 233 -25.35 -4.19 8.80
CA ASP A 233 -26.04 -5.38 9.29
C ASP A 233 -26.90 -6.00 8.18
N GLY A 234 -26.86 -7.33 8.07
CA GLY A 234 -27.57 -8.08 7.03
C GLY A 234 -26.82 -8.30 5.71
N ALA A 235 -25.68 -7.65 5.47
CA ALA A 235 -24.79 -7.97 4.36
C ALA A 235 -24.14 -9.36 4.52
N ASP A 236 -23.97 -9.82 5.76
CA ASP A 236 -23.33 -11.10 6.11
C ASP A 236 -24.02 -12.29 5.41
N ALA A 237 -25.35 -12.35 5.45
CA ALA A 237 -26.11 -13.43 4.83
C ALA A 237 -25.91 -13.46 3.31
N LYS A 238 -25.86 -12.30 2.66
CA LYS A 238 -25.66 -12.19 1.21
C LYS A 238 -24.23 -12.56 0.82
N LEU A 239 -23.23 -12.13 1.60
CA LEU A 239 -21.83 -12.48 1.39
C LEU A 239 -21.60 -13.99 1.56
N ALA A 240 -22.23 -14.61 2.56
CA ALA A 240 -22.21 -16.07 2.74
C ALA A 240 -22.82 -16.80 1.55
N GLN A 241 -24.01 -16.35 1.07
CA GLN A 241 -24.64 -16.89 -0.11
C GLN A 241 -23.81 -16.71 -1.38
N ALA A 242 -23.08 -15.61 -1.49
CA ALA A 242 -22.15 -15.36 -2.60
C ALA A 242 -20.90 -16.26 -2.55
N GLY A 243 -20.66 -16.96 -1.43
CA GLY A 243 -19.57 -17.92 -1.29
C GLY A 243 -18.36 -17.40 -0.50
N ALA A 244 -18.53 -16.40 0.37
CA ALA A 244 -17.49 -16.01 1.30
C ALA A 244 -17.28 -17.08 2.38
N ASP A 245 -16.02 -17.46 2.65
CA ASP A 245 -15.65 -18.40 3.70
C ASP A 245 -15.63 -17.74 5.07
N ARG A 246 -15.26 -16.47 5.10
CA ARG A 246 -15.26 -15.65 6.33
C ARG A 246 -15.80 -14.26 6.02
N ILE A 247 -16.53 -13.71 6.97
CA ILE A 247 -17.11 -12.36 6.87
C ILE A 247 -16.67 -11.56 8.10
N VAL A 248 -16.24 -10.33 7.86
CA VAL A 248 -15.76 -9.43 8.90
C VAL A 248 -16.47 -8.10 8.79
N SER A 249 -17.08 -7.65 9.90
CA SER A 249 -17.69 -6.32 10.04
C SER A 249 -16.79 -5.43 10.91
N PRO A 250 -15.84 -4.68 10.34
CA PRO A 250 -14.81 -3.97 11.09
C PRO A 250 -15.42 -2.95 12.07
N TYR A 251 -16.44 -2.23 11.62
CA TYR A 251 -17.07 -1.19 12.44
C TYR A 251 -17.83 -1.75 13.64
N THR A 252 -18.57 -2.84 13.45
CA THR A 252 -19.30 -3.52 14.54
C THR A 252 -18.31 -4.10 15.55
N ARG A 253 -17.21 -4.72 15.09
CA ARG A 253 -16.16 -5.23 15.98
C ARG A 253 -15.46 -4.12 16.74
N ALA A 254 -15.01 -3.07 16.05
CA ALA A 254 -14.36 -1.93 16.68
C ALA A 254 -15.29 -1.20 17.65
N GLY A 255 -16.55 -0.97 17.27
CA GLY A 255 -17.56 -0.36 18.14
C GLY A 255 -17.80 -1.15 19.43
N ARG A 256 -17.91 -2.48 19.32
CA ARG A 256 -18.04 -3.37 20.49
C ARG A 256 -16.81 -3.29 21.38
N GLN A 257 -15.62 -3.37 20.81
CA GLN A 257 -14.37 -3.30 21.57
C GLN A 257 -14.21 -1.95 22.28
N ILE A 258 -14.54 -0.83 21.62
CA ILE A 258 -14.54 0.50 22.25
C ILE A 258 -15.53 0.57 23.40
N ALA A 259 -16.73 0.02 23.24
CA ALA A 259 -17.74 -0.02 24.28
C ALA A 259 -17.29 -0.90 25.47
N GLU A 260 -16.70 -2.05 25.22
CA GLU A 260 -16.14 -2.94 26.27
C GLU A 260 -15.03 -2.26 27.05
N LEU A 261 -14.10 -1.59 26.37
CA LEU A 261 -13.04 -0.79 27.01
C LEU A 261 -13.62 0.33 27.89
N ALA A 262 -14.70 0.98 27.43
CA ALA A 262 -15.35 2.03 28.19
C ALA A 262 -16.13 1.50 29.43
N ILE A 263 -16.77 0.33 29.30
CA ILE A 263 -17.61 -0.25 30.38
C ILE A 263 -16.76 -1.07 31.35
N ARG A 264 -15.76 -1.78 30.89
CA ARG A 264 -14.93 -2.73 31.65
C ARG A 264 -13.43 -2.58 31.37
N PRO A 265 -12.81 -1.41 31.55
CA PRO A 265 -11.44 -1.16 31.19
C PRO A 265 -10.45 -2.17 31.77
N ARG A 266 -10.60 -2.50 33.06
CA ARG A 266 -9.70 -3.44 33.74
C ARG A 266 -9.80 -4.88 33.21
N VAL A 267 -10.96 -5.29 32.71
CA VAL A 267 -11.14 -6.62 32.14
C VAL A 267 -10.48 -6.67 30.75
N ALA A 268 -10.64 -5.61 29.97
CA ALA A 268 -10.00 -5.51 28.64
C ALA A 268 -8.47 -5.49 28.77
N ASP A 269 -7.93 -4.62 29.65
CA ASP A 269 -6.49 -4.55 29.95
C ASP A 269 -5.93 -5.92 30.38
N PHE A 270 -6.68 -6.65 31.21
CA PHE A 270 -6.29 -7.98 31.67
C PHE A 270 -6.25 -9.01 30.55
N ILE A 271 -7.26 -9.03 29.68
CA ILE A 271 -7.32 -9.96 28.54
C ILE A 271 -6.18 -9.65 27.54
N ASP A 272 -5.99 -8.38 27.23
CA ASP A 272 -4.92 -7.95 26.30
C ASP A 272 -3.54 -8.33 26.85
N ALA A 273 -3.30 -8.14 28.15
CA ALA A 273 -2.06 -8.52 28.79
C ALA A 273 -1.88 -10.05 28.89
N ALA A 274 -2.97 -10.80 29.07
CA ALA A 274 -2.94 -12.26 29.15
C ALA A 274 -2.69 -12.93 27.79
N LEU A 275 -3.13 -12.30 26.70
CA LEU A 275 -2.90 -12.78 25.33
C LEU A 275 -1.57 -12.29 24.75
N SER A 276 -1.00 -11.20 25.30
CA SER A 276 0.30 -10.65 24.89
C SER A 276 1.41 -11.38 25.61
N HIS A 277 2.13 -12.25 24.90
CA HIS A 277 3.23 -13.03 25.46
C HIS A 277 4.34 -12.13 26.03
N GLY A 278 4.34 -11.88 27.33
CA GLY A 278 5.47 -11.26 28.02
C GLY A 278 5.18 -10.22 29.12
N GLU A 279 3.97 -9.74 29.32
CA GLU A 279 3.68 -8.70 30.33
C GLU A 279 3.15 -9.23 31.66
N LEU A 280 2.54 -10.42 31.68
CA LEU A 280 2.04 -11.05 32.88
C LEU A 280 2.79 -12.32 33.24
N ALA A 281 2.79 -12.65 34.55
CA ALA A 281 3.36 -13.91 35.06
C ALA A 281 2.56 -15.15 34.62
N PHE A 282 1.48 -14.98 33.86
CA PHE A 282 0.68 -16.08 33.32
C PHE A 282 0.26 -15.81 31.87
N SER A 283 -0.07 -16.87 31.14
CA SER A 283 -0.61 -16.82 29.79
C SER A 283 -1.86 -17.70 29.66
N ILE A 284 -2.59 -17.49 28.57
CA ILE A 284 -3.72 -18.35 28.17
C ILE A 284 -3.29 -19.04 26.88
N GLU A 285 -3.36 -20.38 26.85
CA GLU A 285 -2.97 -21.20 25.71
C GLU A 285 -4.04 -22.25 25.39
N GLU A 286 -4.04 -22.72 24.14
CA GLU A 286 -4.79 -23.87 23.70
C GLU A 286 -3.87 -25.10 23.68
N VAL A 287 -4.33 -26.19 24.30
CA VAL A 287 -3.60 -27.45 24.37
C VAL A 287 -4.51 -28.59 23.95
N GLU A 288 -4.10 -29.35 22.94
CA GLU A 288 -4.83 -30.51 22.45
C GLU A 288 -4.56 -31.76 23.31
N VAL A 289 -5.58 -32.54 23.60
CA VAL A 289 -5.45 -33.83 24.28
C VAL A 289 -5.20 -34.91 23.23
N ALA A 290 -3.94 -35.33 23.08
CA ALA A 290 -3.58 -36.37 22.14
C ALA A 290 -4.04 -37.76 22.64
N LEU A 291 -4.42 -38.60 21.68
CA LEU A 291 -4.81 -40.01 22.00
C LEU A 291 -3.66 -40.77 22.62
N GLY A 292 -3.86 -41.29 23.85
CA GLY A 292 -2.82 -41.97 24.62
C GLY A 292 -1.69 -41.05 25.10
N GLY A 293 -1.90 -39.71 24.96
CA GLY A 293 -0.97 -38.72 25.48
C GLY A 293 -1.07 -38.59 27.01
N PRO A 294 -0.14 -37.83 27.62
CA PRO A 294 -0.06 -37.72 29.09
C PRO A 294 -1.29 -37.06 29.74
N LEU A 295 -2.09 -36.29 28.96
CA LEU A 295 -3.28 -35.62 29.43
C LEU A 295 -4.54 -36.48 29.27
N ASP A 296 -4.48 -37.55 28.48
CA ASP A 296 -5.64 -38.41 28.23
C ASP A 296 -6.03 -39.13 29.53
N GLY A 297 -7.28 -38.95 29.94
CA GLY A 297 -7.84 -39.49 31.16
C GLY A 297 -7.57 -38.70 32.45
N TRP A 298 -6.75 -37.61 32.39
CA TRP A 298 -6.60 -36.71 33.53
C TRP A 298 -7.91 -36.01 33.88
N THR A 299 -8.04 -35.59 35.13
CA THR A 299 -9.15 -34.74 35.56
C THR A 299 -8.74 -33.26 35.51
N VAL A 300 -9.74 -32.38 35.39
CA VAL A 300 -9.53 -30.93 35.51
C VAL A 300 -8.89 -30.57 36.84
N GLY A 301 -9.21 -31.33 37.92
CA GLY A 301 -8.60 -31.16 39.25
C GLY A 301 -7.10 -31.41 39.24
N GLU A 302 -6.63 -32.45 38.57
CA GLU A 302 -5.19 -32.76 38.47
C GLU A 302 -4.39 -31.68 37.69
N LEU A 303 -5.01 -31.00 36.70
CA LEU A 303 -4.42 -29.82 36.09
C LEU A 303 -4.27 -28.69 37.09
N ARG A 304 -5.34 -28.44 37.88
CA ARG A 304 -5.40 -27.37 38.89
C ARG A 304 -4.34 -27.54 40.00
N GLU A 305 -4.10 -28.76 40.45
CA GLU A 305 -3.02 -29.08 41.40
C GLU A 305 -1.63 -28.73 40.90
N ARG A 306 -1.45 -28.66 39.57
CA ARG A 306 -0.21 -28.25 38.90
C ARG A 306 -0.14 -26.78 38.52
N GLY A 307 -1.11 -25.98 39.01
CA GLY A 307 -1.19 -24.55 38.73
C GLY A 307 -1.71 -24.22 37.32
N ILE A 308 -2.41 -25.20 36.69
CA ILE A 308 -3.03 -25.03 35.39
C ILE A 308 -4.53 -24.97 35.55
N HIS A 309 -5.15 -23.85 35.13
CA HIS A 309 -6.60 -23.66 35.26
C HIS A 309 -7.24 -23.88 33.88
N ALA A 310 -8.08 -24.92 33.75
CA ALA A 310 -8.90 -25.13 32.59
C ALA A 310 -10.05 -24.09 32.56
N LEU A 311 -9.99 -23.17 31.58
CA LEU A 311 -11.01 -22.16 31.38
C LEU A 311 -12.18 -22.70 30.57
N ALA A 312 -11.86 -23.54 29.58
CA ALA A 312 -12.85 -24.23 28.75
C ALA A 312 -12.28 -25.53 28.16
N ILE A 313 -13.18 -26.47 27.89
CA ILE A 313 -12.95 -27.63 27.01
C ILE A 313 -13.67 -27.36 25.69
N VAL A 314 -12.98 -27.57 24.58
CA VAL A 314 -13.50 -27.34 23.23
C VAL A 314 -13.69 -28.69 22.56
N ARG A 315 -14.90 -28.95 22.02
CA ARG A 315 -15.26 -30.13 21.26
C ARG A 315 -15.70 -29.71 19.86
N GLY A 316 -14.92 -30.06 18.86
CA GLY A 316 -15.22 -29.63 17.49
C GLY A 316 -15.12 -28.09 17.29
N GLU A 317 -15.80 -27.55 16.28
CA GLU A 317 -15.59 -26.16 15.88
C GLU A 317 -16.22 -25.08 16.76
N ARG A 318 -17.25 -25.39 17.59
CA ARG A 318 -18.03 -24.38 18.37
C ARG A 318 -18.67 -24.86 19.65
N ASP A 319 -18.35 -26.04 20.14
CA ASP A 319 -18.88 -26.57 21.37
C ASP A 319 -17.90 -26.32 22.53
N TYR A 320 -18.20 -25.34 23.40
CA TYR A 320 -17.37 -24.91 24.50
C TYR A 320 -18.04 -25.29 25.83
N VAL A 321 -17.37 -26.11 26.62
CA VAL A 321 -17.73 -26.34 28.01
C VAL A 321 -16.91 -25.40 28.89
N ALA A 322 -17.45 -24.22 29.16
CA ALA A 322 -16.78 -23.22 29.99
C ALA A 322 -16.80 -23.63 31.47
N ASN A 323 -15.70 -23.31 32.20
CA ASN A 323 -15.52 -23.60 33.61
C ASN A 323 -15.84 -25.06 33.95
N PRO A 324 -15.14 -26.05 33.35
CA PRO A 324 -15.43 -27.45 33.57
C PRO A 324 -15.23 -27.84 35.03
N PRO A 325 -16.09 -28.75 35.58
CA PRO A 325 -15.96 -29.21 36.96
C PRO A 325 -14.68 -29.99 37.18
N THR A 326 -14.16 -29.99 38.41
CA THR A 326 -12.87 -30.56 38.76
C THR A 326 -12.76 -32.08 38.55
N ASP A 327 -13.88 -32.80 38.63
CA ASP A 327 -13.99 -34.22 38.42
C ASP A 327 -14.13 -34.61 36.93
N ARG A 328 -14.25 -33.62 35.99
CA ARG A 328 -14.35 -33.86 34.55
C ARG A 328 -13.05 -34.47 34.05
N ARG A 329 -13.15 -35.64 33.43
CA ARG A 329 -12.02 -36.31 32.74
C ARG A 329 -11.85 -35.75 31.34
N LEU A 330 -10.61 -35.56 30.96
CA LEU A 330 -10.19 -35.17 29.63
C LEU A 330 -10.21 -36.36 28.70
N GLU A 331 -10.68 -36.15 27.48
CA GLU A 331 -10.81 -37.19 26.46
C GLU A 331 -9.92 -36.82 25.25
N ALA A 332 -9.33 -37.81 24.62
CA ALA A 332 -8.53 -37.61 23.41
C ALA A 332 -9.35 -36.94 22.32
N GLY A 333 -8.75 -35.96 21.62
CA GLY A 333 -9.38 -35.15 20.57
C GLY A 333 -10.14 -33.92 21.11
N GLU A 334 -10.14 -33.69 22.43
CA GLU A 334 -10.58 -32.41 23.00
C GLU A 334 -9.44 -31.39 22.98
N SER A 335 -9.77 -30.10 22.78
CA SER A 335 -8.84 -28.99 23.01
C SER A 335 -9.19 -28.29 24.33
N LEU A 336 -8.18 -27.93 25.09
CA LEU A 336 -8.32 -27.21 26.35
C LEU A 336 -7.87 -25.77 26.16
N ILE A 337 -8.70 -24.83 26.61
CA ILE A 337 -8.24 -23.45 26.85
C ILE A 337 -7.82 -23.39 28.30
N VAL A 338 -6.51 -23.23 28.53
CA VAL A 338 -5.92 -23.26 29.88
C VAL A 338 -5.21 -21.94 30.20
N SER A 339 -5.17 -21.59 31.48
CA SER A 339 -4.33 -20.50 31.98
C SER A 339 -3.35 -21.03 33.05
N GLY A 340 -2.15 -20.46 33.04
CA GLY A 340 -1.09 -20.82 33.97
C GLY A 340 0.15 -19.98 33.77
N SER A 341 1.21 -20.22 34.59
CA SER A 341 2.48 -19.56 34.35
C SER A 341 3.07 -20.01 33.00
N ALA A 342 3.77 -19.11 32.31
CA ALA A 342 4.41 -19.43 31.02
C ALA A 342 5.35 -20.66 31.11
N GLU A 343 6.00 -20.85 32.26
CA GLU A 343 6.86 -22.01 32.53
C GLU A 343 6.04 -23.30 32.64
N THR A 344 4.93 -23.26 33.40
CA THR A 344 4.04 -24.41 33.60
C THR A 344 3.37 -24.84 32.30
N LEU A 345 2.90 -23.87 31.48
CA LEU A 345 2.25 -24.17 30.21
C LEU A 345 3.25 -24.70 29.18
N ARG A 346 4.48 -24.20 29.15
CA ARG A 346 5.53 -24.76 28.31
C ARG A 346 5.83 -26.20 28.65
N SER A 347 5.95 -26.54 29.95
CA SER A 347 6.16 -27.89 30.40
C SER A 347 4.99 -28.85 30.10
N LEU A 348 3.77 -28.31 30.06
CA LEU A 348 2.59 -29.07 29.65
C LEU A 348 2.64 -29.39 28.16
N ARG A 349 3.00 -28.41 27.33
CA ARG A 349 3.07 -28.53 25.87
C ARG A 349 4.18 -29.48 25.38
N GLU A 350 5.31 -29.55 26.11
CA GLU A 350 6.38 -30.51 25.84
C GLU A 350 5.99 -31.94 26.19
N ARG A 351 4.93 -32.12 26.96
CA ARG A 351 4.39 -33.41 27.39
C ARG A 351 3.09 -33.81 26.68
N ALA A 352 2.38 -32.85 26.07
CA ALA A 352 1.13 -33.10 25.34
C ALA A 352 1.38 -33.60 23.93
#